data_54b7cdce56144601d0f3ea19bc4fa488
#
_entry.id   54b7cdce56144601d0f3ea19bc4fa488
#
_cell.length_a   1.000
_cell.length_b   1.000
_cell.length_c   1.000
_cell.angle_alpha   90.00
_cell.angle_beta   90.00
_cell.angle_gamma   90.00
#
_symmetry.space_group_name_H-M   'P 1'
#
loop_
_entity.id
_entity.type
_entity.pdbx_description
1 polymer ?
#
loop_
_entity_poly.entity_id
_entity_poly.type
_entity_poly.pdbx_seq_one_letter_code
_entity_poly.pdbx_strand_id
1 'polypeptide(L)'
;TNTQTGLKIPLSSIVKKNFYVIPKEYIATDEEDGDAGFYRKVTRRGKDDSSEFVKATIYQEDDDYYYVDMDTFQDGDVILKPDSQSVYEIKEKKALEGVYCINKGYAVFRKIVMIEQNDEYCIVETGTTYGLSQFDYIVRNGNTVKEDDILFK
;
A
#
# COMPACT_ATOMS: atom_id res chain seq x y z
N THR A 1 31.12 7.64 -8.73
CA THR A 1 30.03 7.86 -9.68
C THR A 1 28.83 7.00 -9.31
N ASN A 2 27.79 7.63 -8.90
CA ASN A 2 26.54 6.94 -8.62
C ASN A 2 25.85 6.56 -9.91
N THR A 3 25.98 5.30 -10.27
CA THR A 3 25.12 4.76 -11.30
C THR A 3 23.83 4.32 -10.64
N GLN A 4 22.88 5.21 -10.60
CA GLN A 4 21.56 4.89 -10.15
C GLN A 4 20.85 4.18 -11.29
N THR A 5 20.45 2.93 -11.07
CA THR A 5 19.69 2.19 -12.06
C THR A 5 18.27 2.71 -12.08
N GLY A 6 17.81 3.13 -13.25
CA GLY A 6 16.48 3.66 -13.43
C GLY A 6 15.72 2.88 -14.49
N LEU A 7 14.40 2.92 -14.39
CA LEU A 7 13.49 2.35 -15.38
C LEU A 7 12.72 3.49 -16.02
N LYS A 8 12.65 3.49 -17.35
CA LYS A 8 11.91 4.47 -18.12
C LYS A 8 10.46 4.02 -18.25
N ILE A 9 9.51 4.85 -17.80
CA ILE A 9 8.09 4.56 -17.89
C ILE A 9 7.34 5.73 -18.54
N PRO A 10 6.20 5.46 -19.20
CA PRO A 10 5.37 6.55 -19.73
C PRO A 10 4.74 7.36 -18.61
N LEU A 11 4.65 8.67 -18.76
CA LEU A 11 3.95 9.51 -17.78
C LEU A 11 2.49 9.12 -17.63
N SER A 12 1.86 8.63 -18.69
CA SER A 12 0.46 8.17 -18.64
C SER A 12 0.23 6.97 -17.73
N SER A 13 1.29 6.25 -17.36
CA SER A 13 1.18 5.11 -16.44
C SER A 13 1.11 5.53 -14.98
N ILE A 14 1.49 6.75 -14.66
CA ILE A 14 1.59 7.21 -13.28
C ILE A 14 0.22 7.59 -12.75
N VAL A 15 -0.10 7.06 -11.57
CA VAL A 15 -1.33 7.36 -10.85
C VAL A 15 -1.00 7.84 -9.45
N LYS A 16 -1.93 8.59 -8.86
CA LYS A 16 -1.85 9.03 -7.48
C LYS A 16 -2.94 8.32 -6.68
N LYS A 17 -2.55 7.62 -5.64
CA LYS A 17 -3.48 6.82 -4.83
C LYS A 17 -3.34 7.18 -3.36
N ASN A 18 -4.46 7.25 -2.67
CA ASN A 18 -4.48 7.52 -1.23
C ASN A 18 -4.36 6.23 -0.43
N PHE A 19 -3.64 6.32 0.68
CA PHE A 19 -3.45 5.20 1.62
C PHE A 19 -3.71 5.68 3.04
N TYR A 20 -4.17 4.78 3.88
CA TYR A 20 -4.19 5.03 5.32
C TYR A 20 -2.77 4.91 5.85
N VAL A 21 -2.43 5.79 6.77
CA VAL A 21 -1.11 5.85 7.42
C VAL A 21 -1.30 5.41 8.86
N ILE A 22 -0.62 4.34 9.26
CA ILE A 22 -0.83 3.69 10.55
C ILE A 22 0.51 3.57 11.28
N PRO A 23 0.58 3.98 12.57
CA PRO A 23 1.81 3.82 13.33
C PRO A 23 2.28 2.37 13.36
N LYS A 24 3.57 2.17 13.13
CA LYS A 24 4.16 0.82 13.03
C LYS A 24 3.94 -0.05 14.26
N GLU A 25 3.82 0.56 15.43
CA GLU A 25 3.65 -0.15 16.68
C GLU A 25 2.33 -0.94 16.77
N TYR A 26 1.39 -0.67 15.86
CA TYR A 26 0.10 -1.37 15.83
C TYR A 26 0.13 -2.63 14.96
N ILE A 27 1.22 -2.88 14.23
CA ILE A 27 1.32 -4.06 13.37
C ILE A 27 1.22 -5.34 14.20
N ALA A 28 0.53 -6.32 13.65
CA ALA A 28 0.38 -7.63 14.26
C ALA A 28 0.60 -8.71 13.21
N THR A 29 0.84 -9.92 13.68
CA THR A 29 1.03 -11.07 12.81
C THR A 29 -0.02 -12.10 13.17
N ASP A 30 -0.71 -12.65 12.16
CA ASP A 30 -1.67 -13.73 12.38
C ASP A 30 -0.91 -14.97 12.85
N GLU A 31 -1.38 -15.56 13.94
CA GLU A 31 -0.73 -16.72 14.54
C GLU A 31 -0.84 -17.97 13.64
N GLU A 32 -1.87 -18.06 12.81
CA GLU A 32 -2.09 -19.24 11.97
C GLU A 32 -1.23 -19.24 10.71
N ASP A 33 -1.19 -18.14 9.97
CA ASP A 33 -0.54 -18.10 8.65
C ASP A 33 0.65 -17.14 8.56
N GLY A 34 0.91 -16.38 9.64
CA GLY A 34 2.03 -15.43 9.66
C GLY A 34 1.81 -14.15 8.88
N ASP A 35 0.61 -13.90 8.40
CA ASP A 35 0.30 -12.70 7.63
C ASP A 35 0.31 -11.44 8.51
N ALA A 36 0.77 -10.34 7.94
CA ALA A 36 0.76 -9.05 8.61
C ALA A 36 -0.64 -8.43 8.59
N GLY A 37 -0.96 -7.69 9.63
CA GLY A 37 -2.23 -6.99 9.72
C GLY A 37 -2.37 -6.23 11.02
N PHE A 38 -3.62 -5.99 11.38
CA PHE A 38 -3.95 -5.18 12.56
C PHE A 38 -5.18 -5.77 13.26
N TYR A 39 -5.26 -5.59 14.57
CA TYR A 39 -6.46 -5.95 15.32
C TYR A 39 -7.41 -4.76 15.33
N ARG A 40 -8.60 -4.95 14.77
CA ARG A 40 -9.66 -3.94 14.75
C ARG A 40 -10.64 -4.20 15.88
N LYS A 41 -10.95 -3.15 16.62
CA LYS A 41 -11.94 -3.21 17.70
C LYS A 41 -13.34 -3.42 17.10
N VAL A 42 -14.06 -4.38 17.65
CA VAL A 42 -15.44 -4.66 17.26
C VAL A 42 -16.34 -4.35 18.44
N THR A 43 -17.22 -3.39 18.24
CA THR A 43 -18.19 -2.99 19.26
C THR A 43 -19.56 -3.51 18.86
N ARG A 44 -20.19 -4.29 19.73
CA ARG A 44 -21.53 -4.81 19.53
C ARG A 44 -22.43 -4.37 20.66
N ARG A 45 -23.63 -3.95 20.31
CA ARG A 45 -24.63 -3.49 21.30
C ARG A 45 -24.94 -4.62 22.28
N GLY A 46 -24.82 -4.33 23.58
CA GLY A 46 -25.14 -5.26 24.64
C GLY A 46 -24.12 -6.38 24.87
N LYS A 47 -22.93 -6.28 24.27
CA LYS A 47 -21.84 -7.24 24.43
C LYS A 47 -20.53 -6.55 24.75
N ASP A 48 -19.62 -7.25 25.36
CA ASP A 48 -18.27 -6.76 25.59
C ASP A 48 -17.57 -6.50 24.26
N ASP A 49 -16.67 -5.52 24.25
CA ASP A 49 -15.84 -5.25 23.10
C ASP A 49 -14.96 -6.44 22.78
N SER A 50 -14.77 -6.69 21.51
CA SER A 50 -13.89 -7.73 21.02
C SER A 50 -12.98 -7.16 19.93
N SER A 51 -12.10 -7.98 19.39
CA SER A 51 -11.26 -7.58 18.28
C SER A 51 -11.27 -8.64 17.19
N GLU A 52 -10.98 -8.21 15.98
CA GLU A 52 -10.79 -9.12 14.85
C GLU A 52 -9.51 -8.77 14.13
N PHE A 53 -8.83 -9.78 13.60
CA PHE A 53 -7.62 -9.57 12.81
C PHE A 53 -8.00 -9.15 11.39
N VAL A 54 -7.42 -8.03 10.95
CA VAL A 54 -7.59 -7.53 9.58
C VAL A 54 -6.27 -7.66 8.87
N LYS A 55 -6.20 -8.56 7.91
CA LYS A 55 -5.01 -8.74 7.09
C LYS A 55 -4.77 -7.47 6.26
N ALA A 56 -3.54 -7.05 6.16
CA ALA A 56 -3.18 -5.83 5.44
C ALA A 56 -1.91 -6.04 4.61
N THR A 57 -1.94 -5.49 3.41
CA THR A 57 -0.76 -5.40 2.56
C THR A 57 -0.12 -4.04 2.78
N ILE A 58 1.20 -4.03 2.98
CA ILE A 58 1.95 -2.80 3.17
C ILE A 58 2.46 -2.33 1.80
N TYR A 59 2.10 -1.11 1.40
CA TYR A 59 2.49 -0.54 0.12
C TYR A 59 3.66 0.43 0.21
N GLN A 60 3.95 0.92 1.39
CA GLN A 60 5.07 1.79 1.68
C GLN A 60 5.26 1.85 3.19
N GLU A 61 6.46 2.18 3.63
CA GLU A 61 6.73 2.53 5.03
C GLU A 61 7.72 3.67 5.10
N ASP A 62 7.60 4.46 6.14
CA ASP A 62 8.63 5.41 6.57
C ASP A 62 9.13 4.98 7.95
N ASP A 63 9.82 5.87 8.68
CA ASP A 63 10.39 5.49 9.97
C ASP A 63 9.33 5.11 11.00
N ASP A 64 8.16 5.72 10.93
CA ASP A 64 7.14 5.63 11.98
C ASP A 64 5.83 4.98 11.54
N TYR A 65 5.57 4.90 10.23
CA TYR A 65 4.25 4.53 9.70
C TYR A 65 4.33 3.48 8.61
N TYR A 66 3.26 2.66 8.54
CA TYR A 66 2.95 1.80 7.40
C TYR A 66 1.82 2.42 6.60
N TYR A 67 1.86 2.23 5.29
CA TYR A 67 0.83 2.70 4.35
C TYR A 67 0.05 1.49 3.84
N VAL A 68 -1.25 1.48 4.09
CA VAL A 68 -2.13 0.38 3.69
C VAL A 68 -3.25 0.90 2.80
N ASP A 69 -3.84 0.00 2.00
CA ASP A 69 -4.92 0.32 1.09
C ASP A 69 -6.13 0.88 1.84
N MET A 70 -6.79 1.86 1.22
CA MET A 70 -8.01 2.47 1.78
C MET A 70 -9.13 1.44 1.97
N ASP A 71 -9.12 0.35 1.20
CA ASP A 71 -10.11 -0.71 1.33
C ASP A 71 -9.91 -1.58 2.58
N THR A 72 -8.76 -1.45 3.25
CA THR A 72 -8.46 -2.21 4.47
C THR A 72 -9.36 -1.81 5.63
N PHE A 73 -9.67 -0.52 5.73
CA PHE A 73 -10.42 0.05 6.85
C PHE A 73 -11.43 1.08 6.36
N GLN A 74 -12.26 1.55 7.29
CA GLN A 74 -13.12 2.71 7.11
C GLN A 74 -12.66 3.82 8.05
N ASP A 75 -12.94 5.07 7.68
CA ASP A 75 -12.66 6.20 8.57
C ASP A 75 -13.36 5.98 9.90
N GLY A 76 -12.63 6.15 10.98
CA GLY A 76 -13.16 5.97 12.32
C GLY A 76 -13.01 4.58 12.91
N ASP A 77 -12.57 3.61 12.11
CA ASP A 77 -12.21 2.30 12.67
C ASP A 77 -11.12 2.48 13.73
N VAL A 78 -11.20 1.68 14.79
CA VAL A 78 -10.24 1.72 15.90
C VAL A 78 -9.44 0.42 15.90
N ILE A 79 -8.11 0.56 15.93
CA ILE A 79 -7.22 -0.59 16.02
C ILE A 79 -6.52 -0.62 17.36
N LEU A 80 -6.11 -1.81 17.77
CA LEU A 80 -5.52 -2.09 19.07
C LEU A 80 -4.04 -2.39 18.92
N LYS A 81 -3.24 -1.81 19.80
CA LYS A 81 -1.81 -2.13 19.85
C LYS A 81 -1.65 -3.51 20.51
N PRO A 82 -0.90 -4.44 19.88
CA PRO A 82 -0.66 -5.76 20.48
C PRO A 82 -0.06 -5.65 21.88
N ASP A 83 -0.56 -6.47 22.79
CA ASP A 83 -0.09 -6.54 24.18
C ASP A 83 -0.18 -5.24 24.95
N SER A 84 -1.15 -4.39 24.60
CA SER A 84 -1.34 -3.08 25.17
C SER A 84 -2.82 -2.71 25.18
N GLN A 85 -3.16 -1.69 25.96
CA GLN A 85 -4.50 -1.09 25.93
C GLN A 85 -4.60 0.13 25.01
N SER A 86 -3.49 0.50 24.38
CA SER A 86 -3.45 1.64 23.48
C SER A 86 -4.30 1.38 22.23
N VAL A 87 -4.96 2.42 21.75
CA VAL A 87 -5.80 2.37 20.55
C VAL A 87 -5.41 3.50 19.60
N TYR A 88 -5.73 3.31 18.34
CA TYR A 88 -5.52 4.30 17.29
C TYR A 88 -6.74 4.36 16.39
N GLU A 89 -7.22 5.56 16.11
CA GLU A 89 -8.34 5.77 15.21
C GLU A 89 -7.83 5.95 13.79
N ILE A 90 -8.36 5.15 12.88
CA ILE A 90 -7.99 5.19 11.45
C ILE A 90 -8.66 6.41 10.81
N LYS A 91 -7.86 7.36 10.34
CA LYS A 91 -8.36 8.53 9.63
C LYS A 91 -7.28 9.25 8.81
N GLU A 92 -6.02 9.15 9.21
CA GLU A 92 -4.94 9.84 8.51
C GLU A 92 -4.63 9.17 7.18
N LYS A 93 -4.49 9.98 6.14
CA LYS A 93 -4.26 9.51 4.77
C LYS A 93 -3.10 10.27 4.14
N LYS A 94 -2.36 9.57 3.28
CA LYS A 94 -1.35 10.20 2.43
C LYS A 94 -1.44 9.61 1.04
N ALA A 95 -1.17 10.44 0.03
CA ALA A 95 -1.14 9.99 -1.35
C ALA A 95 0.27 9.57 -1.73
N LEU A 96 0.36 8.50 -2.53
CA LEU A 96 1.60 8.06 -3.15
C LEU A 96 1.42 8.08 -4.66
N GLU A 97 2.48 8.44 -5.36
CA GLU A 97 2.53 8.25 -6.80
C GLU A 97 3.08 6.87 -7.12
N GLY A 98 2.51 6.23 -8.12
CA GLY A 98 2.91 4.89 -8.50
C GLY A 98 2.34 4.47 -9.83
N VAL A 99 2.48 3.20 -10.10
CA VAL A 99 1.97 2.56 -11.32
C VAL A 99 1.27 1.27 -10.94
N TYR A 100 0.39 0.79 -11.82
CA TYR A 100 -0.17 -0.55 -11.68
C TYR A 100 0.68 -1.53 -12.46
N CYS A 101 1.11 -2.59 -11.79
CA CYS A 101 1.85 -3.69 -12.39
C CYS A 101 0.94 -4.87 -12.60
N ILE A 102 1.17 -5.63 -13.65
CA ILE A 102 0.44 -6.86 -13.91
C ILE A 102 1.15 -7.98 -13.16
N ASN A 103 0.46 -8.58 -12.22
CA ASN A 103 0.97 -9.69 -11.42
C ASN A 103 -0.03 -10.83 -11.47
N LYS A 104 0.31 -11.91 -12.16
CA LYS A 104 -0.55 -13.09 -12.32
C LYS A 104 -1.95 -12.75 -12.83
N GLY A 105 -2.04 -11.79 -13.75
CA GLY A 105 -3.30 -11.35 -14.33
C GLY A 105 -4.04 -10.29 -13.52
N TYR A 106 -3.52 -9.85 -12.38
CA TYR A 106 -4.12 -8.83 -11.54
C TYR A 106 -3.30 -7.55 -11.55
N ALA A 107 -3.99 -6.42 -11.35
CA ALA A 107 -3.33 -5.13 -11.21
C ALA A 107 -2.89 -4.94 -9.75
N VAL A 108 -1.61 -4.65 -9.55
CA VAL A 108 -1.03 -4.40 -8.23
C VAL A 108 -0.34 -3.05 -8.27
N PHE A 109 -0.70 -2.16 -7.35
CA PHE A 109 -0.05 -0.86 -7.23
C PHE A 109 1.37 -1.02 -6.71
N ARG A 110 2.31 -0.30 -7.35
CA ARG A 110 3.68 -0.18 -6.87
C ARG A 110 4.04 1.30 -6.85
N LYS A 111 4.55 1.77 -5.70
CA LYS A 111 5.00 3.16 -5.61
C LYS A 111 6.19 3.38 -6.54
N ILE A 112 6.34 4.61 -6.99
CA ILE A 112 7.53 5.02 -7.75
C ILE A 112 8.31 6.07 -6.95
N VAL A 113 9.61 6.08 -7.19
CA VAL A 113 10.49 7.16 -6.75
C VAL A 113 11.10 7.74 -8.02
N MET A 114 10.71 8.97 -8.31
CA MET A 114 11.09 9.62 -9.54
C MET A 114 12.53 10.14 -9.47
N ILE A 115 13.32 9.80 -10.50
CA ILE A 115 14.68 10.32 -10.64
C ILE A 115 14.65 11.54 -11.56
N GLU A 116 13.95 11.42 -12.69
CA GLU A 116 13.97 12.42 -13.76
C GLU A 116 12.72 12.25 -14.62
N GLN A 117 12.25 13.33 -15.23
CA GLN A 117 11.12 13.27 -16.17
C GLN A 117 11.26 14.28 -17.30
N ASN A 118 10.59 13.98 -18.42
CA ASN A 118 10.35 14.90 -19.50
C ASN A 118 8.85 14.92 -19.83
N ASP A 119 8.47 15.41 -21.00
CA ASP A 119 7.05 15.57 -21.36
C ASP A 119 6.31 14.27 -21.60
N GLU A 120 7.01 13.17 -21.86
CA GLU A 120 6.42 11.88 -22.25
C GLU A 120 6.76 10.75 -21.28
N TYR A 121 7.94 10.80 -20.67
CA TYR A 121 8.50 9.69 -19.90
C TYR A 121 9.04 10.16 -18.57
N CYS A 122 9.13 9.21 -17.67
CA CYS A 122 9.70 9.38 -16.36
C CYS A 122 10.71 8.27 -16.12
N ILE A 123 11.82 8.61 -15.47
CA ILE A 123 12.80 7.62 -15.00
C ILE A 123 12.60 7.45 -13.52
N VAL A 124 12.38 6.22 -13.09
CA VAL A 124 12.11 5.86 -11.70
C VAL A 124 13.12 4.87 -11.17
N GLU A 125 13.32 4.87 -9.87
CA GLU A 125 14.20 3.90 -9.21
C GLU A 125 13.63 2.50 -9.33
N THR A 126 14.54 1.50 -9.40
CA THR A 126 14.18 0.09 -9.37
C THR A 126 14.77 -0.59 -8.15
N GLY A 127 14.18 -1.72 -7.77
CA GLY A 127 14.71 -2.53 -6.67
C GLY A 127 14.45 -1.98 -5.28
N THR A 128 13.61 -0.96 -5.15
CA THR A 128 13.18 -0.49 -3.84
C THR A 128 12.14 -1.46 -3.26
N THR A 129 12.03 -1.50 -1.94
CA THR A 129 11.23 -2.51 -1.24
C THR A 129 9.78 -2.61 -1.71
N TYR A 130 9.13 -1.50 -1.97
CA TYR A 130 7.72 -1.48 -2.38
C TYR A 130 7.53 -0.95 -3.79
N GLY A 131 8.61 -0.86 -4.55
CA GLY A 131 8.63 -0.25 -5.86
C GLY A 131 8.74 -1.25 -7.00
N LEU A 132 9.10 -0.71 -8.17
CA LEU A 132 9.22 -1.47 -9.40
C LEU A 132 10.49 -2.30 -9.46
N SER A 133 10.40 -3.43 -10.14
CA SER A 133 11.53 -4.25 -10.56
C SER A 133 11.69 -4.14 -12.08
N GLN A 134 12.88 -4.43 -12.56
CA GLN A 134 13.26 -4.24 -13.97
C GLN A 134 12.34 -4.97 -14.97
N PHE A 135 11.78 -6.11 -14.58
CA PHE A 135 10.98 -6.94 -15.47
C PHE A 135 9.48 -6.86 -15.19
N ASP A 136 9.05 -5.89 -14.39
CA ASP A 136 7.63 -5.69 -14.12
C ASP A 136 6.91 -5.22 -15.39
N TYR A 137 5.71 -5.73 -15.61
CA TYR A 137 4.81 -5.24 -16.66
C TYR A 137 3.89 -4.20 -16.05
N ILE A 138 3.88 -3.01 -16.62
CA ILE A 138 3.05 -1.92 -16.11
C ILE A 138 1.89 -1.61 -17.07
N VAL A 139 0.82 -1.07 -16.50
CA VAL A 139 -0.33 -0.60 -17.25
C VAL A 139 -0.03 0.80 -17.75
N ARG A 140 -0.01 1.01 -19.06
CA ARG A 140 0.35 2.30 -19.67
C ARG A 140 -0.61 3.42 -19.31
N ASN A 141 -1.88 3.11 -19.19
CA ASN A 141 -2.93 4.08 -18.90
C ASN A 141 -3.48 3.80 -17.51
N GLY A 142 -2.74 4.25 -16.51
CA GLY A 142 -3.02 3.92 -15.11
C GLY A 142 -4.39 4.38 -14.62
N ASN A 143 -4.95 5.44 -15.23
CA ASN A 143 -6.25 5.98 -14.83
C ASN A 143 -7.43 5.04 -15.12
N THR A 144 -7.22 4.00 -15.90
CA THR A 144 -8.27 3.04 -16.27
C THR A 144 -8.31 1.82 -15.34
N VAL A 145 -7.45 1.76 -14.35
CA VAL A 145 -7.22 0.55 -13.55
C VAL A 145 -7.37 0.85 -12.06
N LYS A 146 -7.91 -0.13 -11.34
CA LYS A 146 -7.98 -0.13 -9.87
C LYS A 146 -7.17 -1.30 -9.33
N GLU A 147 -6.81 -1.23 -8.06
CA GLU A 147 -6.13 -2.31 -7.37
C GLU A 147 -6.93 -3.61 -7.51
N ASP A 148 -6.21 -4.69 -7.78
CA ASP A 148 -6.75 -6.04 -7.96
C ASP A 148 -7.71 -6.21 -9.16
N ASP A 149 -7.79 -5.26 -10.08
CA ASP A 149 -8.52 -5.48 -11.33
C ASP A 149 -7.91 -6.68 -12.07
N ILE A 150 -8.78 -7.46 -12.68
CA ILE A 150 -8.36 -8.58 -13.53
C ILE A 150 -8.01 -8.01 -14.90
N LEU A 151 -6.77 -8.24 -15.32
CA LEU A 151 -6.28 -7.74 -16.59
C LEU A 151 -6.10 -8.90 -17.57
N PHE A 152 -6.59 -8.70 -18.78
CA PHE A 152 -6.38 -9.66 -19.88
C PHE A 152 -5.15 -9.24 -20.66
N LYS A 153 -4.31 -10.22 -20.96
CA LYS A 153 -3.15 -9.99 -21.81
C LYS A 153 -3.56 -9.89 -23.27
#